data_c2fc1548f7dcdda471a579efcecd70d6
#
_entry.id   c2fc1548f7dcdda471a579efcecd70d6
#
_cell.length_a   1.000
_cell.length_b   1.000
_cell.length_c   1.000
_cell.angle_alpha   90.00
_cell.angle_beta   90.00
_cell.angle_gamma   90.00
#
_symmetry.space_group_name_H-M   'P 1'
#
loop_
_entity.id
_entity.type
_entity.pdbx_description
1 polymer ?
#
loop_
_entity_poly.entity_id
_entity_poly.type
_entity_poly.pdbx_seq_one_letter_code
_entity_poly.pdbx_strand_id
1 'polypeptide(L)'
;MDFNERGSENTMILYFTGTGNSEYTARRIAKETEEEICNLFTKIRENDYSPLHSETPWIVAAPTYAWRIPRILEKWLKQTELSGNRNIYFVMTCGDSIRNAGSYLKKLCADMEMNYRGCYEIVMPENYIAMFTTPTKEKAITMIDRAEMEIHQAIERIKSGEPFPEAKLTLMDKMNSGIVNCLFYPLFVHAGKFHVTDACISCGLCEKVCPLS
;
A
#
# COMPACT_ATOMS: atom_id res chain seq x y z
N MET A 1 21.78 -9.01 11.49
CA MET A 1 21.94 -7.63 11.97
C MET A 1 20.65 -7.25 12.62
N ASP A 2 20.66 -7.31 13.94
CA ASP A 2 19.49 -7.03 14.78
C ASP A 2 19.20 -5.53 14.70
N PHE A 3 18.11 -5.18 14.03
CA PHE A 3 17.53 -3.85 14.16
C PHE A 3 16.78 -3.80 15.49
N ASN A 4 17.36 -3.08 16.39
CA ASN A 4 16.97 -2.80 17.75
C ASN A 4 15.49 -2.38 17.80
N GLU A 5 14.64 -3.21 18.42
CA GLU A 5 13.30 -2.85 18.88
C GLU A 5 13.40 -1.81 20.00
N ARG A 6 13.71 -0.56 19.64
CA ARG A 6 13.34 0.55 20.48
C ARG A 6 11.92 0.91 20.10
N GLY A 7 10.97 0.68 20.98
CA GLY A 7 9.62 1.23 20.86
C GLY A 7 9.74 2.75 20.72
N SER A 8 9.79 3.23 19.49
CA SER A 8 9.83 4.64 19.22
C SER A 8 8.39 5.13 19.10
N GLU A 9 8.11 6.17 19.87
CA GLU A 9 6.81 6.85 19.92
C GLU A 9 6.50 7.65 18.64
N ASN A 10 7.33 7.54 17.59
CA ASN A 10 7.26 8.36 16.37
C ASN A 10 7.31 7.51 15.10
N THR A 11 6.27 6.73 14.83
CA THR A 11 6.16 5.98 13.57
C THR A 11 5.23 6.73 12.61
N MET A 12 5.79 7.35 11.58
CA MET A 12 5.03 8.12 10.60
C MET A 12 4.64 7.33 9.36
N ILE A 13 5.46 6.38 8.92
CA ILE A 13 5.27 5.66 7.65
C ILE A 13 4.77 4.25 7.90
N LEU A 14 3.52 4.03 7.55
CA LEU A 14 2.87 2.72 7.59
C LEU A 14 2.94 2.09 6.20
N TYR A 15 3.36 0.83 6.09
CA TYR A 15 3.34 0.17 4.79
C TYR A 15 2.73 -1.24 4.85
N PHE A 16 2.02 -1.57 3.78
CA PHE A 16 1.56 -2.93 3.50
C PHE A 16 2.09 -3.34 2.13
N THR A 17 2.73 -4.52 2.05
CA THR A 17 3.31 -5.00 0.80
C THR A 17 3.12 -6.51 0.64
N GLY A 18 2.78 -6.99 -0.54
CA GLY A 18 2.74 -8.42 -0.84
C GLY A 18 4.04 -8.91 -1.51
N THR A 19 4.67 -8.07 -2.31
CA THR A 19 5.79 -8.46 -3.21
C THR A 19 6.95 -7.47 -3.23
N GLY A 20 6.92 -6.45 -2.37
CA GLY A 20 8.04 -5.53 -2.16
C GLY A 20 7.88 -4.13 -2.76
N ASN A 21 7.02 -3.90 -3.77
CA ASN A 21 6.91 -2.58 -4.41
C ASN A 21 6.54 -1.46 -3.42
N SER A 22 5.55 -1.68 -2.57
CA SER A 22 5.11 -0.67 -1.59
C SER A 22 6.13 -0.52 -0.45
N GLU A 23 6.83 -1.58 -0.06
CA GLU A 23 7.93 -1.50 0.90
C GLU A 23 9.09 -0.67 0.33
N TYR A 24 9.47 -0.92 -0.93
CA TYR A 24 10.49 -0.11 -1.60
C TYR A 24 10.13 1.38 -1.56
N THR A 25 8.90 1.71 -1.92
CA THR A 25 8.39 3.09 -1.88
C THR A 25 8.46 3.67 -0.45
N ALA A 26 7.99 2.92 0.55
CA ALA A 26 8.04 3.35 1.95
C ALA A 26 9.47 3.61 2.44
N ARG A 27 10.41 2.71 2.12
CA ARG A 27 11.83 2.86 2.48
C ARG A 27 12.49 4.06 1.79
N ARG A 28 12.11 4.35 0.55
CA ARG A 28 12.60 5.55 -0.15
C ARG A 28 12.10 6.83 0.51
N ILE A 29 10.83 6.87 0.88
CA ILE A 29 10.26 8.01 1.62
C ILE A 29 10.95 8.16 2.98
N ALA A 30 11.06 7.08 3.75
CA ALA A 30 11.68 7.07 5.07
C ALA A 30 13.12 7.60 5.07
N LYS A 31 13.90 7.20 4.05
CA LYS A 31 15.28 7.65 3.91
C LYS A 31 15.40 9.18 3.74
N GLU A 32 14.46 9.80 3.05
CA GLU A 32 14.52 11.24 2.78
C GLU A 32 13.78 12.10 3.82
N THR A 33 12.88 11.49 4.59
CA THR A 33 12.16 12.16 5.68
C THR A 33 12.77 11.88 7.06
N GLU A 34 13.75 10.95 7.13
CA GLU A 34 14.40 10.49 8.37
C GLU A 34 13.39 9.88 9.38
N GLU A 35 12.30 9.30 8.84
CA GLU A 35 11.21 8.76 9.63
C GLU A 35 11.26 7.23 9.72
N GLU A 36 10.66 6.68 10.76
CA GLU A 36 10.55 5.25 10.95
C GLU A 36 9.44 4.64 10.10
N ILE A 37 9.62 3.38 9.73
CA ILE A 37 8.63 2.60 8.98
C ILE A 37 8.01 1.52 9.86
N CYS A 38 6.70 1.33 9.74
CA CYS A 38 5.96 0.26 10.39
C CYS A 38 5.40 -0.70 9.34
N ASN A 39 5.77 -1.98 9.44
CA ASN A 39 5.20 -3.03 8.62
C ASN A 39 3.82 -3.45 9.13
N LEU A 40 2.78 -2.99 8.47
CA LEU A 40 1.39 -3.32 8.82
C LEU A 40 1.03 -4.78 8.60
N PHE A 41 1.80 -5.46 7.80
CA PHE A 41 1.65 -6.85 7.51
C PHE A 41 1.78 -7.72 8.76
N THR A 42 2.84 -7.49 9.56
CA THR A 42 3.05 -8.16 10.85
C THR A 42 1.89 -7.86 11.80
N LYS A 43 1.52 -6.59 11.95
CA LYS A 43 0.41 -6.19 12.81
C LYS A 43 -0.93 -6.83 12.42
N ILE A 44 -1.23 -6.85 11.12
CA ILE A 44 -2.46 -7.48 10.60
C ILE A 44 -2.46 -8.99 10.86
N ARG A 45 -1.35 -9.67 10.65
CA ARG A 45 -1.20 -11.11 10.87
C ARG A 45 -1.38 -11.48 12.35
N GLU A 46 -0.87 -10.66 13.24
CA GLU A 46 -0.94 -10.85 14.69
C GLU A 46 -2.26 -10.34 15.29
N ASN A 47 -3.15 -9.77 14.47
CA ASN A 47 -4.37 -9.06 14.91
C ASN A 47 -4.05 -7.96 15.93
N ASP A 48 -2.90 -7.30 15.76
CA ASP A 48 -2.46 -6.19 16.59
C ASP A 48 -3.09 -4.88 16.09
N TYR A 49 -4.03 -4.36 16.85
CA TYR A 49 -4.72 -3.08 16.66
C TYR A 49 -4.34 -2.06 17.72
N SER A 50 -3.19 -2.22 18.35
CA SER A 50 -2.70 -1.29 19.38
C SER A 50 -2.63 0.12 18.80
N PRO A 51 -3.04 1.16 19.57
CA PRO A 51 -2.96 2.55 19.14
C PRO A 51 -1.55 2.93 18.70
N LEU A 52 -1.47 3.73 17.65
CA LEU A 52 -0.22 4.32 17.18
C LEU A 52 -0.27 5.84 17.36
N HIS A 53 0.88 6.43 17.64
CA HIS A 53 1.02 7.87 17.82
C HIS A 53 2.06 8.44 16.86
N SER A 54 1.77 9.63 16.29
CA SER A 54 2.73 10.36 15.47
C SER A 54 2.50 11.87 15.59
N GLU A 55 3.54 12.62 15.84
CA GLU A 55 3.50 14.10 15.83
C GLU A 55 3.56 14.66 14.40
N THR A 56 4.06 13.85 13.45
CA THR A 56 4.18 14.21 12.04
C THR A 56 3.04 13.58 11.21
N PRO A 57 2.74 14.07 9.99
CA PRO A 57 1.68 13.53 9.16
C PRO A 57 1.89 12.05 8.83
N TRP A 58 0.85 11.24 8.92
CA TRP A 58 0.86 9.83 8.56
C TRP A 58 1.07 9.63 7.07
N ILE A 59 1.89 8.66 6.70
CA ILE A 59 2.04 8.21 5.32
C ILE A 59 1.70 6.73 5.25
N VAL A 60 0.76 6.36 4.36
CA VAL A 60 0.39 4.97 4.13
C VAL A 60 0.82 4.55 2.74
N ALA A 61 1.84 3.69 2.65
CA ALA A 61 2.29 3.09 1.40
C ALA A 61 1.63 1.71 1.19
N ALA A 62 0.87 1.53 0.11
CA ALA A 62 0.08 0.32 -0.12
C ALA A 62 -0.02 -0.05 -1.61
N PRO A 63 -0.20 -1.33 -1.95
CA PRO A 63 -0.48 -1.75 -3.32
C PRO A 63 -1.95 -1.46 -3.69
N THR A 64 -2.19 -1.44 -4.99
CA THR A 64 -3.52 -1.32 -5.56
C THR A 64 -4.10 -2.70 -5.88
N TYR A 65 -5.19 -3.08 -5.23
CA TYR A 65 -5.94 -4.29 -5.51
C TYR A 65 -7.29 -3.92 -6.11
N ALA A 66 -7.44 -4.14 -7.41
CA ALA A 66 -8.64 -3.76 -8.19
C ALA A 66 -9.04 -2.29 -7.92
N TRP A 67 -8.08 -1.37 -8.04
CA TRP A 67 -8.23 0.10 -7.90
C TRP A 67 -8.67 0.59 -6.51
N ARG A 68 -8.33 -0.16 -5.46
CA ARG A 68 -8.45 0.23 -4.04
C ARG A 68 -7.26 -0.31 -3.24
N ILE A 69 -7.10 0.14 -2.02
CA ILE A 69 -6.20 -0.52 -1.07
C ILE A 69 -6.73 -1.92 -0.73
N PRO A 70 -5.88 -2.86 -0.32
CA PRO A 70 -6.31 -4.18 0.13
C PRO A 70 -7.39 -4.08 1.23
N ARG A 71 -8.46 -4.89 1.12
CA ARG A 71 -9.58 -4.88 2.09
C ARG A 71 -9.11 -5.16 3.52
N ILE A 72 -8.09 -5.99 3.68
CA ILE A 72 -7.52 -6.30 4.99
C ILE A 72 -6.82 -5.08 5.61
N LEU A 73 -6.13 -4.28 4.79
CA LEU A 73 -5.53 -3.02 5.21
C LEU A 73 -6.59 -1.98 5.58
N GLU A 74 -7.64 -1.83 4.75
CA GLU A 74 -8.75 -0.93 5.05
C GLU A 74 -9.41 -1.28 6.38
N LYS A 75 -9.64 -2.59 6.62
CA LYS A 75 -10.19 -3.07 7.90
C LYS A 75 -9.29 -2.72 9.07
N TRP A 76 -7.98 -2.94 8.93
CA TRP A 76 -7.00 -2.66 9.98
C TRP A 76 -6.98 -1.16 10.32
N LEU A 77 -6.92 -0.29 9.31
CA LEU A 77 -6.93 1.17 9.49
C LEU A 77 -8.20 1.65 10.25
N LYS A 78 -9.36 1.05 9.97
CA LYS A 78 -10.62 1.38 10.67
C LYS A 78 -10.66 0.93 12.13
N GLN A 79 -9.87 -0.07 12.50
CA GLN A 79 -9.89 -0.66 13.84
C GLN A 79 -8.76 -0.13 14.72
N THR A 80 -7.74 0.49 14.14
CA THR A 80 -6.58 1.01 14.86
C THR A 80 -6.73 2.51 15.07
N GLU A 81 -6.53 2.94 16.31
CA GLU A 81 -6.47 4.36 16.62
C GLU A 81 -5.13 4.97 16.16
N LEU A 82 -5.20 5.97 15.29
CA LEU A 82 -4.06 6.80 14.88
C LEU A 82 -4.19 8.14 15.58
N SER A 83 -3.30 8.42 16.55
CA SER A 83 -3.35 9.59 17.39
C SER A 83 -2.22 10.60 17.07
N GLY A 84 -2.28 11.80 17.65
CA GLY A 84 -1.35 12.89 17.37
C GLY A 84 -1.73 13.67 16.11
N ASN A 85 -0.91 13.65 15.08
CA ASN A 85 -1.19 14.36 13.82
C ASN A 85 -2.38 13.76 13.08
N ARG A 86 -3.29 14.61 12.64
CA ARG A 86 -4.53 14.18 11.94
C ARG A 86 -4.39 14.16 10.41
N ASN A 87 -3.27 14.63 9.85
CA ASN A 87 -3.06 14.61 8.40
C ASN A 87 -2.56 13.23 7.95
N ILE A 88 -3.13 12.71 6.87
CA ILE A 88 -2.75 11.43 6.31
C ILE A 88 -2.61 11.48 4.78
N TYR A 89 -1.47 11.01 4.28
CA TYR A 89 -1.13 10.86 2.88
C TYR A 89 -1.16 9.38 2.49
N PHE A 90 -1.61 9.09 1.27
CA PHE A 90 -1.52 7.75 0.71
C PHE A 90 -0.59 7.73 -0.50
N VAL A 91 0.31 6.75 -0.57
CA VAL A 91 1.16 6.50 -1.72
C VAL A 91 0.88 5.08 -2.20
N MET A 92 0.19 4.96 -3.34
CA MET A 92 -0.26 3.67 -3.84
C MET A 92 0.58 3.20 -5.02
N THR A 93 1.13 1.99 -4.90
CA THR A 93 1.82 1.33 -6.03
C THR A 93 0.82 0.55 -6.89
N CYS A 94 0.97 0.63 -8.20
CA CYS A 94 0.13 -0.05 -9.19
C CYS A 94 0.93 -0.47 -10.42
N GLY A 95 0.39 -1.39 -11.22
CA GLY A 95 0.98 -1.77 -12.51
C GLY A 95 0.62 -0.80 -13.64
N ASP A 96 -0.51 -0.10 -13.52
CA ASP A 96 -1.02 0.85 -14.52
C ASP A 96 -1.60 2.11 -13.88
N SER A 97 -2.71 1.97 -13.12
CA SER A 97 -3.40 3.12 -12.53
C SER A 97 -4.17 2.76 -11.26
N ILE A 98 -4.28 3.73 -10.35
CA ILE A 98 -5.12 3.63 -9.14
C ILE A 98 -6.57 4.08 -9.37
N ARG A 99 -6.89 4.62 -10.55
CA ARG A 99 -8.23 5.11 -10.92
C ARG A 99 -8.86 5.99 -9.83
N ASN A 100 -10.05 5.61 -9.35
CA ASN A 100 -10.79 6.37 -8.33
C ASN A 100 -10.47 5.96 -6.89
N ALA A 101 -9.30 5.35 -6.61
CA ALA A 101 -8.92 4.96 -5.25
C ALA A 101 -8.98 6.13 -4.26
N GLY A 102 -8.54 7.33 -4.68
CA GLY A 102 -8.52 8.53 -3.86
C GLY A 102 -9.89 8.88 -3.25
N SER A 103 -11.00 8.72 -3.99
CA SER A 103 -12.34 8.99 -3.45
C SER A 103 -12.73 8.04 -2.31
N TYR A 104 -12.33 6.77 -2.39
CA TYR A 104 -12.57 5.79 -1.32
C TYR A 104 -11.69 6.05 -0.11
N LEU A 105 -10.42 6.45 -0.32
CA LEU A 105 -9.50 6.85 0.74
C LEU A 105 -9.97 8.12 1.46
N LYS A 106 -10.49 9.09 0.72
CA LYS A 106 -11.09 10.30 1.30
C LYS A 106 -12.27 9.95 2.22
N LYS A 107 -13.12 9.00 1.79
CA LYS A 107 -14.20 8.50 2.64
C LYS A 107 -13.67 7.74 3.86
N LEU A 108 -12.67 6.87 3.68
CA LEU A 108 -12.02 6.16 4.78
C LEU A 108 -11.48 7.12 5.82
N CYS A 109 -10.78 8.19 5.39
CA CYS A 109 -10.28 9.23 6.29
C CYS A 109 -11.40 9.93 7.05
N ALA A 110 -12.52 10.22 6.40
CA ALA A 110 -13.69 10.81 7.07
C ALA A 110 -14.26 9.87 8.14
N ASP A 111 -14.35 8.55 7.84
CA ASP A 111 -14.80 7.54 8.80
C ASP A 111 -13.84 7.42 10.01
N MET A 112 -12.54 7.70 9.81
CA MET A 112 -11.47 7.70 10.84
C MET A 112 -11.24 9.06 11.49
N GLU A 113 -12.01 10.08 11.13
CA GLU A 113 -11.83 11.47 11.54
C GLU A 113 -10.43 12.04 11.24
N MET A 114 -9.81 11.60 10.15
CA MET A 114 -8.50 12.05 9.66
C MET A 114 -8.62 13.05 8.50
N ASN A 115 -7.65 13.95 8.39
CA ASN A 115 -7.56 14.91 7.30
C ASN A 115 -6.89 14.26 6.09
N TYR A 116 -7.65 13.87 5.09
CA TYR A 116 -7.11 13.33 3.82
C TYR A 116 -6.27 14.36 3.07
N ARG A 117 -4.99 14.07 2.86
CA ARG A 117 -4.03 14.94 2.17
C ARG A 117 -3.77 14.51 0.72
N GLY A 118 -4.50 13.53 0.24
CA GLY A 118 -4.42 13.03 -1.13
C GLY A 118 -3.85 11.63 -1.26
N CYS A 119 -3.88 11.13 -2.50
CA CYS A 119 -3.32 9.84 -2.87
C CYS A 119 -2.41 10.01 -4.09
N TYR A 120 -1.14 9.61 -3.95
CA TYR A 120 -0.15 9.66 -5.02
C TYR A 120 0.01 8.28 -5.65
N GLU A 121 0.00 8.25 -6.98
CA GLU A 121 0.16 7.04 -7.78
C GLU A 121 1.63 6.81 -8.11
N ILE A 122 2.14 5.60 -7.86
CA ILE A 122 3.48 5.18 -8.26
C ILE A 122 3.35 3.94 -9.14
N VAL A 123 3.65 4.08 -10.42
CA VAL A 123 3.62 2.94 -11.36
C VAL A 123 4.88 2.10 -11.19
N MET A 124 4.71 0.86 -10.80
CA MET A 124 5.77 -0.11 -10.50
C MET A 124 5.66 -1.34 -11.41
N PRO A 125 6.74 -2.13 -11.57
CA PRO A 125 6.67 -3.37 -12.34
C PRO A 125 5.52 -4.27 -11.91
N GLU A 126 4.73 -4.73 -12.89
CA GLU A 126 3.59 -5.63 -12.64
C GLU A 126 4.05 -6.95 -12.02
N ASN A 127 3.39 -7.36 -10.96
CA ASN A 127 3.69 -8.56 -10.20
C ASN A 127 2.48 -9.47 -9.94
N TYR A 128 1.31 -9.11 -10.46
CA TYR A 128 0.11 -9.96 -10.38
C TYR A 128 0.11 -11.00 -11.51
N ILE A 129 0.99 -11.99 -11.38
CA ILE A 129 1.25 -13.03 -12.37
C ILE A 129 0.04 -13.95 -12.67
N ALA A 130 -0.99 -13.95 -11.83
CA ALA A 130 -2.20 -14.72 -12.05
C ALA A 130 -3.04 -14.20 -13.24
N MET A 131 -2.90 -12.91 -13.61
CA MET A 131 -3.66 -12.29 -14.71
C MET A 131 -2.77 -11.54 -15.70
N PHE A 132 -1.54 -11.17 -15.34
CA PHE A 132 -0.69 -10.34 -16.17
C PHE A 132 0.69 -10.96 -16.35
N THR A 133 1.35 -10.58 -17.45
CA THR A 133 2.75 -10.97 -17.71
C THR A 133 3.68 -9.95 -17.03
N THR A 134 4.68 -10.45 -16.31
CA THR A 134 5.72 -9.60 -15.73
C THR A 134 6.54 -8.93 -16.83
N PRO A 135 6.98 -7.68 -16.64
CA PRO A 135 7.86 -7.02 -17.60
C PRO A 135 9.23 -7.70 -17.67
N THR A 136 9.94 -7.53 -18.80
CA THR A 136 11.36 -7.93 -18.88
C THR A 136 12.20 -7.15 -17.87
N LYS A 137 13.38 -7.63 -17.56
CA LYS A 137 14.30 -6.98 -16.62
C LYS A 137 14.61 -5.53 -17.02
N GLU A 138 14.88 -5.30 -18.31
CA GLU A 138 15.21 -3.97 -18.85
C GLU A 138 14.02 -3.02 -18.70
N LYS A 139 12.81 -3.49 -19.01
CA LYS A 139 11.59 -2.70 -18.83
C LYS A 139 11.31 -2.43 -17.36
N ALA A 140 11.52 -3.41 -16.48
CA ALA A 140 11.35 -3.24 -15.04
C ALA A 140 12.29 -2.18 -14.48
N ILE A 141 13.56 -2.16 -14.90
CA ILE A 141 14.55 -1.13 -14.51
C ILE A 141 14.03 0.25 -14.93
N THR A 142 13.65 0.43 -16.19
CA THR A 142 13.12 1.71 -16.68
C THR A 142 11.88 2.18 -15.90
N MET A 143 11.00 1.24 -15.51
CA MET A 143 9.82 1.56 -14.70
C MET A 143 10.23 2.01 -13.28
N ILE A 144 11.23 1.36 -12.68
CA ILE A 144 11.74 1.73 -11.35
C ILE A 144 12.42 3.10 -11.41
N ASP A 145 13.24 3.38 -12.43
CA ASP A 145 13.87 4.69 -12.59
C ASP A 145 12.83 5.82 -12.70
N ARG A 146 11.73 5.57 -13.40
CA ARG A 146 10.60 6.51 -13.44
C ARG A 146 9.91 6.63 -12.08
N ALA A 147 9.67 5.51 -11.40
CA ALA A 147 9.05 5.50 -10.09
C ALA A 147 9.88 6.30 -9.07
N GLU A 148 11.22 6.29 -9.14
CA GLU A 148 12.09 7.11 -8.29
C GLU A 148 11.78 8.61 -8.44
N MET A 149 11.56 9.09 -9.65
CA MET A 149 11.19 10.50 -9.89
C MET A 149 9.83 10.83 -9.28
N GLU A 150 8.85 9.94 -9.44
CA GLU A 150 7.50 10.11 -8.87
C GLU A 150 7.52 10.07 -7.33
N ILE A 151 8.31 9.15 -6.75
CA ILE A 151 8.51 9.07 -5.30
C ILE A 151 9.13 10.38 -4.78
N HIS A 152 10.14 10.91 -5.47
CA HIS A 152 10.77 12.17 -5.07
C HIS A 152 9.77 13.33 -5.10
N GLN A 153 8.93 13.44 -6.13
CA GLN A 153 7.87 14.45 -6.19
C GLN A 153 6.86 14.32 -5.05
N ALA A 154 6.49 13.08 -4.69
CA ALA A 154 5.61 12.83 -3.56
C ALA A 154 6.27 13.30 -2.23
N ILE A 155 7.55 13.01 -2.05
CA ILE A 155 8.32 13.43 -0.87
C ILE A 155 8.37 14.95 -0.74
N GLU A 156 8.66 15.67 -1.82
CA GLU A 156 8.71 17.14 -1.80
C GLU A 156 7.36 17.75 -1.34
N ARG A 157 6.24 17.20 -1.81
CA ARG A 157 4.91 17.64 -1.37
C ARG A 157 4.63 17.32 0.10
N ILE A 158 5.05 16.15 0.56
CA ILE A 158 4.91 15.76 1.98
C ILE A 158 5.71 16.73 2.86
N LYS A 159 6.98 17.01 2.50
CA LYS A 159 7.85 17.94 3.24
C LYS A 159 7.32 19.36 3.26
N SER A 160 6.73 19.83 2.16
CA SER A 160 6.10 21.16 2.09
C SER A 160 4.73 21.25 2.77
N GLY A 161 4.17 20.10 3.20
CA GLY A 161 2.82 20.02 3.76
C GLY A 161 1.71 20.26 2.74
N GLU A 162 2.02 20.21 1.44
CA GLU A 162 1.05 20.37 0.36
C GLU A 162 0.23 19.09 0.15
N PRO A 163 -1.06 19.19 -0.15
CA PRO A 163 -1.84 18.02 -0.53
C PRO A 163 -1.39 17.46 -1.88
N PHE A 164 -1.53 16.16 -2.07
CA PHE A 164 -1.34 15.56 -3.38
C PHE A 164 -2.43 16.03 -4.35
N PRO A 165 -2.10 16.20 -5.65
CA PRO A 165 -3.07 16.63 -6.63
C PRO A 165 -4.21 15.63 -6.78
N GLU A 166 -5.45 16.12 -6.88
CA GLU A 166 -6.58 15.26 -7.18
C GLU A 166 -6.57 14.86 -8.68
N ALA A 167 -6.73 13.57 -8.93
CA ALA A 167 -6.84 13.06 -10.29
C ALA A 167 -8.15 13.51 -10.95
N LYS A 168 -8.11 13.84 -12.24
CA LYS A 168 -9.32 14.07 -13.05
C LYS A 168 -9.96 12.72 -13.36
N LEU A 169 -11.07 12.42 -12.72
CA LEU A 169 -11.75 11.13 -12.82
C LEU A 169 -12.77 11.11 -13.96
N THR A 170 -12.70 10.04 -14.76
CA THR A 170 -13.71 9.71 -15.75
C THR A 170 -14.84 8.88 -15.14
N LEU A 171 -15.96 8.72 -15.87
CA LEU A 171 -17.03 7.81 -15.45
C LEU A 171 -16.53 6.36 -15.36
N MET A 172 -15.62 5.96 -16.27
CA MET A 172 -15.01 4.63 -16.28
C MET A 172 -14.18 4.37 -15.01
N ASP A 173 -13.43 5.36 -14.53
CA ASP A 173 -12.65 5.25 -13.30
C ASP A 173 -13.53 5.00 -12.08
N LYS A 174 -14.66 5.69 -12.01
CA LYS A 174 -15.66 5.50 -10.94
C LYS A 174 -16.28 4.12 -11.01
N MET A 175 -16.60 3.63 -12.21
CA MET A 175 -17.18 2.30 -12.41
C MET A 175 -16.18 1.19 -12.03
N ASN A 176 -14.92 1.29 -12.46
CA ASN A 176 -13.86 0.32 -12.16
C ASN A 176 -13.61 0.20 -10.65
N SER A 177 -13.36 1.31 -9.99
CA SER A 177 -13.12 1.30 -8.54
C SER A 177 -14.40 1.02 -7.72
N GLY A 178 -15.56 1.15 -8.31
CA GLY A 178 -16.86 0.88 -7.69
C GLY A 178 -17.35 -0.53 -7.94
N ILE A 179 -18.18 -0.70 -8.97
CA ILE A 179 -18.89 -1.94 -9.28
C ILE A 179 -17.91 -3.07 -9.61
N VAL A 180 -16.90 -2.80 -10.45
CA VAL A 180 -15.93 -3.83 -10.83
C VAL A 180 -15.14 -4.31 -9.62
N ASN A 181 -14.69 -3.42 -8.74
CA ASN A 181 -14.02 -3.83 -7.51
C ASN A 181 -14.91 -4.70 -6.62
N CYS A 182 -16.20 -4.36 -6.46
CA CYS A 182 -17.14 -5.15 -5.67
C CYS A 182 -17.33 -6.57 -6.22
N LEU A 183 -17.40 -6.70 -7.55
CA LEU A 183 -17.59 -7.99 -8.22
C LEU A 183 -16.29 -8.79 -8.36
N PHE A 184 -15.15 -8.12 -8.39
CA PHE A 184 -13.84 -8.75 -8.60
C PHE A 184 -13.55 -9.83 -7.55
N TYR A 185 -13.75 -9.53 -6.28
CA TYR A 185 -13.44 -10.47 -5.20
C TYR A 185 -14.31 -11.74 -5.25
N PRO A 186 -15.65 -11.68 -5.33
CA PRO A 186 -16.46 -12.88 -5.37
C PRO A 186 -16.34 -13.67 -6.69
N LEU A 187 -15.93 -13.04 -7.80
CA LEU A 187 -15.84 -13.70 -9.09
C LEU A 187 -14.45 -14.24 -9.42
N PHE A 188 -13.38 -13.57 -8.99
CA PHE A 188 -12.01 -13.88 -9.41
C PHE A 188 -11.06 -14.27 -8.28
N VAL A 189 -11.35 -13.91 -7.04
CA VAL A 189 -10.45 -14.21 -5.91
C VAL A 189 -10.92 -15.48 -5.20
N HIS A 190 -10.55 -16.64 -5.75
CA HIS A 190 -10.90 -17.96 -5.22
C HIS A 190 -9.66 -18.84 -5.08
N ALA A 191 -9.49 -19.47 -3.92
CA ALA A 191 -8.46 -20.46 -3.68
C ALA A 191 -8.81 -21.87 -4.19
N GLY A 192 -10.05 -22.11 -4.64
CA GLY A 192 -10.54 -23.45 -4.98
C GLY A 192 -9.82 -24.16 -6.14
N LYS A 193 -9.13 -23.40 -6.99
CA LYS A 193 -8.29 -23.96 -8.07
C LYS A 193 -6.81 -24.09 -7.69
N PHE A 194 -6.43 -23.60 -6.52
CA PHE A 194 -5.06 -23.73 -6.04
C PHE A 194 -4.83 -25.19 -5.59
N HIS A 195 -3.77 -25.79 -6.08
CA HIS A 195 -3.34 -27.12 -5.71
C HIS A 195 -1.81 -27.17 -5.67
N VAL A 196 -1.29 -28.00 -4.81
CA VAL A 196 0.14 -28.30 -4.71
C VAL A 196 0.42 -29.50 -5.58
N THR A 197 1.45 -29.41 -6.44
CA THR A 197 1.89 -30.52 -7.31
C THR A 197 2.92 -31.40 -6.60
N ASP A 198 3.23 -32.56 -7.20
CA ASP A 198 4.25 -33.50 -6.69
C ASP A 198 5.67 -32.91 -6.69
N ALA A 199 5.88 -31.74 -7.33
CA ALA A 199 7.13 -31.00 -7.24
C ALA A 199 7.34 -30.31 -5.88
N CYS A 200 6.33 -30.30 -5.02
CA CYS A 200 6.44 -29.72 -3.68
C CYS A 200 7.27 -30.60 -2.74
N ILE A 201 8.34 -30.04 -2.21
CA ILE A 201 9.23 -30.72 -1.24
C ILE A 201 8.85 -30.45 0.23
N SER A 202 7.70 -29.84 0.48
CA SER A 202 7.19 -29.50 1.82
C SER A 202 8.16 -28.67 2.68
N CYS A 203 8.95 -27.80 2.08
CA CYS A 203 9.97 -27.00 2.80
C CYS A 203 9.37 -25.83 3.62
N GLY A 204 8.07 -25.56 3.54
CA GLY A 204 7.38 -24.49 4.28
C GLY A 204 7.75 -23.06 3.85
N LEU A 205 8.55 -22.87 2.77
CA LEU A 205 8.99 -21.54 2.35
C LEU A 205 7.80 -20.66 1.94
N CYS A 206 6.81 -21.20 1.24
CA CYS A 206 5.61 -20.47 0.84
C CYS A 206 4.82 -19.92 2.04
N GLU A 207 4.76 -20.67 3.15
CA GLU A 207 4.17 -20.21 4.41
C GLU A 207 5.01 -19.11 5.05
N LYS A 208 6.34 -19.30 5.14
CA LYS A 208 7.24 -18.32 5.76
C LYS A 208 7.27 -16.98 5.06
N VAL A 209 7.14 -16.96 3.72
CA VAL A 209 7.16 -15.71 2.93
C VAL A 209 5.76 -15.17 2.68
N CYS A 210 4.73 -15.95 2.99
CA CYS A 210 3.35 -15.48 2.84
C CYS A 210 3.03 -14.45 3.91
N PRO A 211 2.57 -13.31 3.51
CA PRO A 211 2.22 -12.26 4.43
C PRO A 211 1.01 -12.59 5.32
N LEU A 212 0.18 -13.52 4.98
CA LEU A 212 -1.09 -13.84 5.65
C LEU A 212 -1.11 -15.26 6.25
N SER A 213 0.02 -15.97 6.24
CA SER A 213 0.09 -17.29 6.85
C SER A 213 0.27 -17.26 8.35
#